data_7a970bbd026a5f54e78ef2829bc299f0
#
_entry.id   7a970bbd026a5f54e78ef2829bc299f0
#
_cell.length_a   1.000
_cell.length_b   1.000
_cell.length_c   1.000
_cell.angle_alpha   90.00
_cell.angle_beta   90.00
_cell.angle_gamma   90.00
#
_symmetry.space_group_name_H-M   'P 1'
#
loop_
_entity.id
_entity.type
_entity.pdbx_description
1 polymer ?
#
loop_
_entity_poly.entity_id
_entity_poly.type
_entity_poly.pdbx_seq_one_letter_code
_entity_poly.pdbx_strand_id
1 'polypeptide(L)'
;MINIESIINDGINKSSQSKTWGGHDRNQTVGASEIGTCLRRLVFSKHNAEPDPDFIQDLGAAERGNIIEDWLEQTIKDSLPFTGSSGLELIWSGDNQQTLVHGKQSATPDGLIVHKKGLPFEIFIQDEVVKVSCLYVEIKSIDPRPFDSLNQPKPNHVLQCRQGMQLTYIKSGGKYTPTYAMII
;
A
#
# COMPACT_ATOMS: atom_id res chain seq x y z
N MET A 1 -29.06 -28.29 6.15
CA MET A 1 -27.80 -28.60 5.47
C MET A 1 -26.90 -27.38 5.63
N ILE A 2 -25.71 -27.52 6.18
CA ILE A 2 -24.79 -26.40 6.41
C ILE A 2 -24.14 -26.07 5.06
N ASN A 3 -24.22 -24.80 4.65
CA ASN A 3 -23.50 -24.31 3.46
C ASN A 3 -22.18 -23.69 3.90
N ILE A 4 -21.07 -24.40 3.69
CA ILE A 4 -19.73 -23.97 4.08
C ILE A 4 -19.30 -22.71 3.33
N GLU A 5 -19.65 -22.58 2.07
CA GLU A 5 -19.35 -21.40 1.25
C GLU A 5 -20.00 -20.13 1.83
N SER A 6 -21.28 -20.24 2.23
CA SER A 6 -21.98 -19.12 2.90
C SER A 6 -21.30 -18.72 4.21
N ILE A 7 -20.89 -19.71 5.04
CA ILE A 7 -20.19 -19.42 6.31
C ILE A 7 -18.88 -18.66 6.07
N ILE A 8 -18.09 -19.09 5.08
CA ILE A 8 -16.82 -18.45 4.73
C ILE A 8 -17.08 -17.04 4.22
N ASN A 9 -18.02 -16.86 3.30
CA ASN A 9 -18.34 -15.54 2.73
C ASN A 9 -18.88 -14.58 3.81
N ASP A 10 -19.74 -15.06 4.70
CA ASP A 10 -20.25 -14.26 5.82
C ASP A 10 -19.12 -13.85 6.78
N GLY A 11 -18.16 -14.75 7.03
CA GLY A 11 -16.97 -14.48 7.83
C GLY A 11 -16.08 -13.40 7.21
N ILE A 12 -15.81 -13.51 5.90
CA ILE A 12 -15.03 -12.52 5.14
C ILE A 12 -15.74 -11.16 5.13
N ASN A 13 -17.05 -11.14 4.88
CA ASN A 13 -17.85 -9.91 4.89
C ASN A 13 -17.81 -9.22 6.26
N LYS A 14 -17.96 -9.97 7.34
CA LYS A 14 -17.91 -9.45 8.71
C LYS A 14 -16.53 -8.90 9.06
N SER A 15 -15.47 -9.60 8.71
CA SER A 15 -14.09 -9.15 8.90
C SER A 15 -13.82 -7.84 8.13
N SER A 16 -14.22 -7.79 6.87
CA SER A 16 -14.04 -6.62 6.00
C SER A 16 -14.81 -5.38 6.50
N GLN A 17 -16.02 -5.56 7.04
CA GLN A 17 -16.84 -4.47 7.61
C GLN A 17 -16.30 -3.93 8.93
N SER A 18 -15.56 -4.74 9.68
CA SER A 18 -14.97 -4.31 10.96
C SER A 18 -13.71 -3.47 10.81
N LYS A 19 -13.10 -3.43 9.62
CA LYS A 19 -11.89 -2.65 9.36
C LYS A 19 -12.22 -1.16 9.22
N THR A 20 -11.73 -0.35 10.17
CA THR A 20 -11.80 1.11 10.08
C THR A 20 -10.57 1.63 9.32
N TRP A 21 -10.80 2.28 8.20
CA TRP A 21 -9.75 2.90 7.39
C TRP A 21 -9.45 4.30 7.92
N GLY A 22 -8.28 4.48 8.48
CA GLY A 22 -7.52 5.71 8.71
C GLY A 22 -8.23 7.06 8.90
N GLY A 23 -9.47 7.12 9.34
CA GLY A 23 -10.09 8.33 9.88
C GLY A 23 -10.34 9.51 8.93
N HIS A 24 -10.09 9.40 7.60
CA HIS A 24 -10.43 10.45 6.64
C HIS A 24 -11.57 10.01 5.70
N ASP A 25 -12.36 10.97 5.26
CA ASP A 25 -13.42 10.72 4.28
C ASP A 25 -12.82 10.51 2.88
N ARG A 26 -12.79 9.26 2.43
CA ARG A 26 -12.28 8.88 1.11
C ARG A 26 -13.08 9.47 -0.05
N ASN A 27 -14.31 9.92 0.16
CA ASN A 27 -15.11 10.57 -0.87
C ASN A 27 -14.59 11.98 -1.21
N GLN A 28 -13.87 12.61 -0.29
CA GLN A 28 -13.32 13.95 -0.45
C GLN A 28 -11.94 13.98 -1.13
N THR A 29 -11.31 12.82 -1.29
CA THR A 29 -9.94 12.73 -1.83
C THR A 29 -9.84 11.68 -2.92
N VAL A 30 -8.85 11.83 -3.80
CA VAL A 30 -8.40 10.77 -4.72
C VAL A 30 -7.23 10.04 -4.05
N GLY A 31 -7.46 8.79 -3.70
CA GLY A 31 -6.43 7.93 -3.11
C GLY A 31 -5.35 7.54 -4.10
N ALA A 32 -4.12 7.36 -3.63
CA ALA A 32 -3.02 6.92 -4.48
C ALA A 32 -3.33 5.60 -5.21
N SER A 33 -4.03 4.67 -4.56
CA SER A 33 -4.48 3.41 -5.16
C SER A 33 -5.56 3.57 -6.25
N GLU A 34 -6.18 4.74 -6.34
CA GLU A 34 -7.22 5.06 -7.34
C GLU A 34 -6.64 5.73 -8.60
N ILE A 35 -5.37 6.17 -8.55
CA ILE A 35 -4.71 6.81 -9.70
C ILE A 35 -4.49 5.78 -10.81
N GLY A 36 -4.78 6.19 -12.04
CA GLY A 36 -4.66 5.32 -13.20
C GLY A 36 -5.80 4.31 -13.35
N THR A 37 -6.82 4.36 -12.48
CA THR A 37 -8.04 3.59 -12.64
C THR A 37 -9.02 4.27 -13.61
N CYS A 38 -10.09 3.57 -14.01
CA CYS A 38 -11.13 4.14 -14.86
C CYS A 38 -11.78 5.37 -14.21
N LEU A 39 -11.71 6.53 -14.87
CA LEU A 39 -12.25 7.79 -14.37
C LEU A 39 -13.76 7.69 -14.04
N ARG A 40 -14.53 7.00 -14.89
CA ARG A 40 -15.96 6.77 -14.64
C ARG A 40 -16.21 6.03 -13.35
N ARG A 41 -15.44 4.95 -13.09
CA ARG A 41 -15.50 4.19 -11.83
C ARG A 41 -15.17 5.10 -10.64
N LEU A 42 -14.13 5.93 -10.77
CA LEU A 42 -13.72 6.85 -9.70
C LEU A 42 -14.85 7.84 -9.38
N VAL A 43 -15.47 8.46 -10.39
CA VAL A 43 -16.57 9.41 -10.19
C VAL A 43 -17.74 8.72 -9.47
N PHE A 44 -18.18 7.57 -9.93
CA PHE A 44 -19.27 6.84 -9.28
C PHE A 44 -18.94 6.46 -7.83
N SER A 45 -17.72 6.02 -7.56
CA SER A 45 -17.26 5.73 -6.20
C SER A 45 -17.31 6.97 -5.29
N LYS A 46 -16.86 8.15 -5.78
CA LYS A 46 -16.90 9.40 -4.99
C LYS A 46 -18.30 9.95 -4.74
N HIS A 47 -19.26 9.58 -5.56
CA HIS A 47 -20.66 9.96 -5.39
C HIS A 47 -21.50 8.87 -4.72
N ASN A 48 -20.88 7.81 -4.18
CA ASN A 48 -21.58 6.69 -3.55
C ASN A 48 -22.69 6.12 -4.46
N ALA A 49 -22.45 6.05 -5.78
CA ALA A 49 -23.41 5.49 -6.70
C ALA A 49 -23.67 4.01 -6.35
N GLU A 50 -24.92 3.63 -6.40
CA GLU A 50 -25.30 2.25 -6.16
C GLU A 50 -24.58 1.33 -7.15
N PRO A 51 -24.01 0.20 -6.68
CA PRO A 51 -23.42 -0.79 -7.57
C PRO A 51 -24.50 -1.42 -8.48
N ASP A 52 -24.06 -1.97 -9.60
CA ASP A 52 -24.92 -2.78 -10.46
C ASP A 52 -25.55 -3.92 -9.62
N PRO A 53 -26.86 -4.18 -9.72
CA PRO A 53 -27.54 -5.24 -8.97
C PRO A 53 -26.89 -6.63 -9.10
N ASP A 54 -26.25 -6.90 -10.25
CA ASP A 54 -25.56 -8.16 -10.51
C ASP A 54 -24.08 -8.14 -10.07
N PHE A 55 -23.62 -7.02 -9.48
CA PHE A 55 -22.21 -6.90 -9.04
C PHE A 55 -21.96 -7.69 -7.77
N ILE A 56 -21.09 -8.70 -7.87
CA ILE A 56 -20.58 -9.45 -6.72
C ILE A 56 -19.16 -8.94 -6.41
N GLN A 57 -18.97 -8.40 -5.23
CA GLN A 57 -17.66 -7.97 -4.78
C GLN A 57 -16.83 -9.18 -4.31
N ASP A 58 -15.67 -9.41 -4.94
CA ASP A 58 -14.70 -10.42 -4.45
C ASP A 58 -13.90 -9.87 -3.26
N LEU A 59 -14.47 -10.00 -2.06
CA LEU A 59 -13.81 -9.62 -0.81
C LEU A 59 -12.66 -10.57 -0.45
N GLY A 60 -12.68 -11.81 -0.94
CA GLY A 60 -11.62 -12.78 -0.70
C GLY A 60 -10.27 -12.38 -1.31
N ALA A 61 -10.27 -11.69 -2.46
CA ALA A 61 -9.05 -11.16 -3.06
C ALA A 61 -8.43 -10.06 -2.18
N ALA A 62 -9.25 -9.16 -1.64
CA ALA A 62 -8.79 -8.10 -0.75
C ALA A 62 -8.23 -8.68 0.56
N GLU A 63 -8.90 -9.68 1.15
CA GLU A 63 -8.46 -10.31 2.39
C GLU A 63 -7.13 -11.07 2.21
N ARG A 64 -6.96 -11.80 1.09
CA ARG A 64 -5.66 -12.41 0.76
C ARG A 64 -4.54 -11.36 0.64
N GLY A 65 -4.86 -10.20 0.04
CA GLY A 65 -3.93 -9.07 -0.06
C GLY A 65 -3.46 -8.60 1.32
N ASN A 66 -4.40 -8.39 2.24
CA ASN A 66 -4.09 -7.97 3.60
C ASN A 66 -3.20 -8.97 4.36
N ILE A 67 -3.50 -10.28 4.24
CA ILE A 67 -2.69 -11.34 4.89
C ILE A 67 -1.25 -11.34 4.36
N ILE A 68 -1.08 -11.15 3.05
CA ILE A 68 0.25 -11.08 2.42
C ILE A 68 0.98 -9.82 2.89
N GLU A 69 0.30 -8.69 2.94
CA GLU A 69 0.84 -7.42 3.43
C GLU A 69 1.33 -7.55 4.87
N ASP A 70 0.48 -8.05 5.78
CA ASP A 70 0.83 -8.26 7.20
C ASP A 70 2.04 -9.19 7.36
N TRP A 71 2.09 -10.28 6.59
CA TRP A 71 3.20 -11.23 6.63
C TRP A 71 4.51 -10.63 6.11
N LEU A 72 4.46 -9.91 4.98
CA LEU A 72 5.66 -9.26 4.41
C LEU A 72 6.15 -8.13 5.30
N GLU A 73 5.25 -7.33 5.86
CA GLU A 73 5.59 -6.28 6.81
C GLU A 73 6.36 -6.84 8.00
N GLN A 74 5.85 -7.91 8.62
CA GLN A 74 6.52 -8.56 9.75
C GLN A 74 7.88 -9.12 9.31
N THR A 75 7.95 -9.75 8.14
CA THR A 75 9.20 -10.29 7.58
C THR A 75 10.25 -9.20 7.39
N ILE A 76 9.86 -8.03 6.87
CA ILE A 76 10.76 -6.88 6.71
C ILE A 76 11.25 -6.40 8.09
N LYS A 77 10.34 -6.20 9.04
CA LYS A 77 10.67 -5.76 10.41
C LYS A 77 11.67 -6.69 11.10
N ASP A 78 11.46 -7.99 10.95
CA ASP A 78 12.33 -9.00 11.57
C ASP A 78 13.69 -9.09 10.87
N SER A 79 13.76 -8.84 9.56
CA SER A 79 14.98 -8.95 8.78
C SER A 79 15.90 -7.74 8.90
N LEU A 80 15.37 -6.52 9.03
CA LEU A 80 16.17 -5.29 9.08
C LEU A 80 17.28 -5.28 10.15
N PRO A 81 17.11 -5.85 11.36
CA PRO A 81 18.17 -5.92 12.36
C PRO A 81 19.33 -6.85 11.99
N PHE A 82 19.10 -7.87 11.15
CA PHE A 82 20.06 -8.97 10.88
C PHE A 82 20.89 -8.77 9.60
N THR A 83 20.48 -7.88 8.70
CA THR A 83 21.09 -7.75 7.37
C THR A 83 22.31 -6.81 7.30
N GLY A 84 23.04 -6.63 8.41
CA GLY A 84 24.14 -5.65 8.46
C GLY A 84 23.66 -4.20 8.39
N SER A 85 22.37 -3.99 8.25
CA SER A 85 21.66 -2.72 8.20
C SER A 85 21.32 -2.24 9.61
N SER A 86 22.20 -2.48 10.58
CA SER A 86 22.00 -2.11 11.99
C SER A 86 21.68 -0.62 12.10
N GLY A 87 20.43 -0.33 12.41
CA GLY A 87 19.94 1.06 12.50
C GLY A 87 18.83 1.40 11.53
N LEU A 88 18.48 0.54 10.58
CA LEU A 88 17.27 0.69 9.77
C LEU A 88 16.03 0.24 10.55
N GLU A 89 14.91 0.84 10.23
CA GLU A 89 13.59 0.49 10.74
C GLU A 89 12.51 0.71 9.68
N LEU A 90 11.44 -0.07 9.76
CA LEU A 90 10.21 0.14 8.99
C LEU A 90 9.25 0.96 9.86
N ILE A 91 8.90 2.14 9.41
CA ILE A 91 7.93 3.03 10.05
C ILE A 91 6.69 3.21 9.18
N TRP A 92 5.61 3.73 9.75
CA TRP A 92 4.32 3.98 9.10
C TRP A 92 3.72 2.71 8.47
N SER A 93 3.82 1.61 9.15
CA SER A 93 3.35 0.30 8.72
C SER A 93 2.47 -0.37 9.77
N GLY A 94 1.59 -1.27 9.37
CA GLY A 94 0.66 -1.99 10.24
C GLY A 94 -0.19 -1.06 11.10
N ASP A 95 -0.27 -1.31 12.39
CA ASP A 95 -1.04 -0.51 13.35
C ASP A 95 -0.60 0.97 13.41
N ASN A 96 0.63 1.27 12.97
CA ASN A 96 1.18 2.63 12.91
C ASN A 96 1.12 3.24 11.50
N GLN A 97 0.38 2.64 10.59
CA GLN A 97 0.21 3.12 9.23
C GLN A 97 -0.38 4.54 9.23
N GLN A 98 0.17 5.41 8.39
CA GLN A 98 -0.20 6.81 8.32
C GLN A 98 -1.00 7.11 7.05
N THR A 99 -2.20 7.63 7.20
CA THR A 99 -2.93 8.18 6.06
C THR A 99 -2.54 9.64 5.83
N LEU A 100 -1.91 9.89 4.71
CA LEU A 100 -1.40 11.19 4.30
C LEU A 100 -2.45 11.89 3.43
N VAL A 101 -2.89 13.07 3.83
CA VAL A 101 -3.89 13.86 3.08
C VAL A 101 -3.36 15.26 2.81
N HIS A 102 -3.36 15.68 1.54
CA HIS A 102 -3.02 17.04 1.14
C HIS A 102 -3.94 17.51 0.01
N GLY A 103 -4.73 18.54 0.28
CA GLY A 103 -5.77 19.01 -0.66
C GLY A 103 -6.77 17.89 -0.98
N LYS A 104 -6.90 17.57 -2.25
CA LYS A 104 -7.78 16.51 -2.77
C LYS A 104 -7.07 15.17 -2.98
N GLN A 105 -5.87 14.99 -2.46
CA GLN A 105 -5.08 13.77 -2.62
C GLN A 105 -4.88 13.08 -1.29
N SER A 106 -4.88 11.75 -1.32
CA SER A 106 -4.53 10.92 -0.17
C SER A 106 -3.67 9.72 -0.56
N ALA A 107 -2.84 9.26 0.38
CA ALA A 107 -2.08 8.03 0.26
C ALA A 107 -1.90 7.41 1.65
N THR A 108 -1.84 6.10 1.68
CA THR A 108 -1.48 5.34 2.87
C THR A 108 -0.33 4.43 2.45
N PRO A 109 0.93 4.78 2.76
CA PRO A 109 2.09 3.93 2.49
C PRO A 109 1.97 2.60 3.24
N ASP A 110 2.43 1.51 2.67
CA ASP A 110 2.57 0.25 3.41
C ASP A 110 3.79 0.30 4.33
N GLY A 111 4.69 1.26 4.11
CA GLY A 111 5.76 1.60 5.02
C GLY A 111 6.81 2.55 4.44
N LEU A 112 7.70 3.00 5.32
CA LEU A 112 8.95 3.67 4.95
C LEU A 112 10.11 2.99 5.67
N ILE A 113 11.15 2.61 4.93
CA ILE A 113 12.42 2.20 5.53
C ILE A 113 13.26 3.45 5.74
N VAL A 114 13.69 3.66 6.97
CA VAL A 114 14.49 4.80 7.40
C VAL A 114 15.62 4.36 8.33
N HIS A 115 16.65 5.16 8.45
CA HIS A 115 17.67 4.95 9.49
C HIS A 115 17.24 5.66 10.79
N LYS A 116 17.23 4.97 11.94
CA LYS A 116 16.82 5.48 13.28
C LYS A 116 17.47 6.80 13.66
N LYS A 117 18.70 7.03 13.20
CA LYS A 117 19.46 8.26 13.43
C LYS A 117 19.29 9.29 12.31
N GLY A 118 18.41 9.06 11.34
CA GLY A 118 18.22 9.94 10.19
C GLY A 118 19.40 9.98 9.21
N LEU A 119 20.30 8.99 9.25
CA LEU A 119 21.44 8.90 8.34
C LEU A 119 20.99 8.30 6.99
N PRO A 120 21.60 8.72 5.89
CA PRO A 120 21.42 8.03 4.61
C PRO A 120 21.96 6.60 4.67
N PHE A 121 21.35 5.71 3.90
CA PHE A 121 21.79 4.32 3.73
C PHE A 121 21.87 3.94 2.26
N GLU A 122 22.51 2.85 1.96
CA GLU A 122 22.75 2.39 0.61
C GLU A 122 21.76 1.27 0.25
N ILE A 123 21.23 1.34 -0.96
CA ILE A 123 20.40 0.29 -1.58
C ILE A 123 21.03 -0.12 -2.90
N PHE A 124 20.77 -1.36 -3.32
CA PHE A 124 21.29 -1.91 -4.55
C PHE A 124 20.17 -1.92 -5.60
N ILE A 125 20.39 -1.25 -6.73
CA ILE A 125 19.41 -1.16 -7.82
C ILE A 125 20.15 -1.42 -9.15
N GLN A 126 19.76 -2.47 -9.88
CA GLN A 126 20.31 -2.78 -11.23
C GLN A 126 21.85 -2.68 -11.30
N ASP A 127 22.52 -3.37 -10.38
CA ASP A 127 23.98 -3.38 -10.26
C ASP A 127 24.64 -2.06 -9.83
N GLU A 128 23.86 -1.07 -9.43
CA GLU A 128 24.36 0.19 -8.89
C GLU A 128 24.03 0.34 -7.40
N VAL A 129 24.96 0.88 -6.63
CA VAL A 129 24.75 1.28 -5.25
C VAL A 129 24.26 2.71 -5.21
N VAL A 130 23.04 2.89 -4.68
CA VAL A 130 22.41 4.22 -4.57
C VAL A 130 22.21 4.59 -3.11
N LYS A 131 22.57 5.82 -2.77
CA LYS A 131 22.40 6.36 -1.40
C LYS A 131 21.07 7.07 -1.27
N VAL A 132 20.26 6.67 -0.27
CA VAL A 132 18.92 7.21 -0.02
C VAL A 132 18.77 7.65 1.43
N SER A 133 17.89 8.63 1.68
CA SER A 133 17.53 9.07 3.05
C SER A 133 16.36 8.27 3.61
N CYS A 134 15.48 7.81 2.74
CA CYS A 134 14.39 6.89 3.05
C CYS A 134 13.95 6.15 1.79
N LEU A 135 13.35 4.97 1.97
CA LEU A 135 12.80 4.14 0.88
C LEU A 135 11.29 3.96 1.12
N TYR A 136 10.48 4.32 0.12
CA TYR A 136 9.04 4.10 0.15
C TYR A 136 8.74 2.62 -0.13
N VAL A 137 7.85 2.02 0.66
CA VAL A 137 7.46 0.61 0.52
C VAL A 137 6.00 0.54 0.08
N GLU A 138 5.75 -0.26 -0.95
CA GLU A 138 4.42 -0.57 -1.47
C GLU A 138 4.32 -2.07 -1.70
N ILE A 139 3.37 -2.73 -1.06
CA ILE A 139 3.15 -4.17 -1.13
C ILE A 139 1.96 -4.44 -2.05
N LYS A 140 2.13 -5.34 -3.02
CA LYS A 140 1.09 -5.70 -3.99
C LYS A 140 0.97 -7.20 -4.13
N SER A 141 -0.13 -7.75 -3.64
CA SER A 141 -0.52 -9.10 -4.03
C SER A 141 -1.05 -9.08 -5.46
N ILE A 142 -0.52 -9.92 -6.33
CA ILE A 142 -0.99 -10.08 -7.70
C ILE A 142 -1.38 -11.54 -7.97
N ASP A 143 -2.29 -11.72 -8.89
CA ASP A 143 -2.62 -13.05 -9.40
C ASP A 143 -1.35 -13.71 -9.98
N PRO A 144 -0.99 -14.93 -9.58
CA PRO A 144 0.23 -15.58 -10.04
C PRO A 144 0.23 -15.89 -11.56
N ARG A 145 -0.94 -15.98 -12.19
CA ARG A 145 -1.03 -16.32 -13.62
C ARG A 145 -0.35 -15.33 -14.57
N PRO A 146 -0.44 -13.99 -14.39
CA PRO A 146 0.31 -13.03 -15.17
C PRO A 146 1.73 -12.78 -14.65
N PHE A 147 2.13 -13.38 -13.52
CA PHE A 147 3.41 -13.08 -12.86
C PHE A 147 4.63 -13.33 -13.77
N ASP A 148 4.64 -14.46 -14.49
CA ASP A 148 5.75 -14.81 -15.39
C ASP A 148 5.94 -13.84 -16.57
N SER A 149 4.92 -13.03 -16.87
CA SER A 149 4.99 -12.01 -17.93
C SER A 149 5.23 -10.58 -17.39
N LEU A 150 5.29 -10.39 -16.08
CA LEU A 150 5.52 -9.10 -15.45
C LEU A 150 7.02 -8.80 -15.32
N ASN A 151 7.59 -8.20 -16.35
CA ASN A 151 8.98 -7.71 -16.33
C ASN A 151 9.13 -6.31 -15.69
N GLN A 152 8.02 -5.63 -15.41
CA GLN A 152 7.97 -4.28 -14.88
C GLN A 152 6.74 -4.08 -13.98
N PRO A 153 6.79 -3.17 -13.00
CA PRO A 153 5.61 -2.79 -12.24
C PRO A 153 4.51 -2.27 -13.15
N LYS A 154 3.25 -2.56 -12.80
CA LYS A 154 2.10 -2.00 -13.53
C LYS A 154 2.13 -0.46 -13.45
N PRO A 155 1.78 0.27 -14.53
CA PRO A 155 1.82 1.73 -14.55
C PRO A 155 1.04 2.40 -13.42
N ASN A 156 -0.09 1.83 -13.02
CA ASN A 156 -0.89 2.33 -11.90
C ASN A 156 -0.17 2.18 -10.54
N HIS A 157 0.62 1.11 -10.32
CA HIS A 157 1.43 0.96 -9.11
C HIS A 157 2.54 2.00 -9.06
N VAL A 158 3.17 2.31 -10.20
CA VAL A 158 4.17 3.38 -10.29
C VAL A 158 3.56 4.74 -9.96
N LEU A 159 2.37 5.03 -10.50
CA LEU A 159 1.64 6.28 -10.19
C LEU A 159 1.25 6.36 -8.73
N GLN A 160 0.79 5.25 -8.13
CA GLN A 160 0.49 5.16 -6.71
C GLN A 160 1.71 5.51 -5.86
N CYS A 161 2.86 4.87 -6.13
CA CYS A 161 4.10 5.17 -5.42
C CYS A 161 4.51 6.64 -5.57
N ARG A 162 4.45 7.21 -6.78
CA ARG A 162 4.78 8.62 -7.01
C ARG A 162 3.94 9.57 -6.18
N GLN A 163 2.63 9.38 -6.13
CA GLN A 163 1.75 10.18 -5.25
C GLN A 163 2.08 9.96 -3.78
N GLY A 164 2.27 8.70 -3.36
CA GLY A 164 2.63 8.37 -1.98
C GLY A 164 3.93 9.04 -1.54
N MET A 165 4.97 8.97 -2.37
CA MET A 165 6.27 9.62 -2.12
C MET A 165 6.14 11.15 -2.02
N GLN A 166 5.37 11.78 -2.91
CA GLN A 166 5.12 13.21 -2.86
C GLN A 166 4.39 13.62 -1.58
N LEU A 167 3.34 12.89 -1.21
CA LEU A 167 2.59 13.16 0.02
C LEU A 167 3.43 12.89 1.27
N THR A 168 4.30 11.90 1.25
CA THR A 168 5.29 11.63 2.31
C THR A 168 6.18 12.85 2.54
N TYR A 169 6.77 13.39 1.48
CA TYR A 169 7.58 14.60 1.55
C TYR A 169 6.80 15.78 2.14
N ILE A 170 5.62 16.08 1.60
CA ILE A 170 4.80 17.21 2.03
C ILE A 170 4.39 17.08 3.51
N LYS A 171 3.85 15.92 3.89
CA LYS A 171 3.29 15.69 5.24
C LYS A 171 4.35 15.56 6.32
N SER A 172 5.54 15.12 5.96
CA SER A 172 6.68 15.08 6.89
C SER A 172 7.40 16.43 7.04
N GLY A 173 6.96 17.48 6.31
CA GLY A 173 7.65 18.75 6.27
C GLY A 173 9.06 18.65 5.68
N GLY A 174 9.27 17.73 4.76
CA GLY A 174 10.57 17.44 4.13
C GLY A 174 11.50 16.54 4.97
N LYS A 175 11.05 16.06 6.14
CA LYS A 175 11.86 15.14 6.96
C LYS A 175 12.14 13.83 6.21
N TYR A 176 11.14 13.30 5.52
CA TYR A 176 11.27 12.10 4.69
C TYR A 176 11.15 12.49 3.23
N THR A 177 12.22 12.25 2.47
CA THR A 177 12.32 12.60 1.05
C THR A 177 12.61 11.33 0.25
N PRO A 178 11.59 10.46 0.03
CA PRO A 178 11.80 9.24 -0.72
C PRO A 178 12.04 9.59 -2.20
N THR A 179 13.15 9.11 -2.74
CA THR A 179 13.50 9.23 -4.17
C THR A 179 13.28 7.92 -4.92
N TYR A 180 13.15 6.84 -4.17
CA TYR A 180 12.89 5.50 -4.69
C TYR A 180 11.74 4.85 -3.94
N ALA A 181 11.04 3.96 -4.63
CA ALA A 181 10.02 3.09 -4.06
C ALA A 181 10.37 1.63 -4.33
N MET A 182 10.18 0.79 -3.33
CA MET A 182 10.22 -0.66 -3.45
C MET A 182 8.79 -1.16 -3.63
N ILE A 183 8.52 -1.87 -4.72
CA ILE A 183 7.24 -2.57 -4.94
C ILE A 183 7.52 -4.06 -4.82
N ILE A 184 6.83 -4.70 -3.90
CA ILE A 184 6.99 -6.12 -3.57
C ILE A 184 5.76 -6.89 -4.00
#